data_ec7b95499920196a002f20dfede96752
#
_entry.id   ec7b95499920196a002f20dfede96752
#
_cell.length_a   1.000
_cell.length_b   1.000
_cell.length_c   1.000
_cell.angle_alpha   90.00
_cell.angle_beta   90.00
_cell.angle_gamma   90.00
#
_symmetry.space_group_name_H-M   'P 1'
#
loop_
_entity.id
_entity.type
_entity.pdbx_description
1 polymer ?
#
loop_
_entity_poly.entity_id
_entity_poly.type
_entity_poly.pdbx_seq_one_letter_code
_entity_poly.pdbx_strand_id
1 'polypeptide(L)'
;MNRFLNARETIVTEAIDGLLSGSSGRHLARLDGYPHIKVVIRKDWNRSKVAVVSGGGAGHEPAHAGFVGRGMLAGAVSGEVFASPSVDAVLACILSVTGDAGCLLIVKNYTGDRLNFGLAAEKAKQLGCQVEMIIVSDDIAIPAAAKPRGIAGTLFVHKIAGHLAEAGSDLRTVKEAAQDVAGAIRSLGVSLSACTIPGQKMAGRLGEGEAELGLGIHGEPGAAVIEARSVKHIVDLMADQLSAGLGSGETRLGLLVNNLGSVTPMEMGVIVNEVLHSRLGQQIELVFGPAPLMTSLDMNGFSLSLIELNDARRQALLSPVEATAWLPGRRLEPKTILPLPKAMAASVFQGSASKKTAAVVRGICDVLIEKEPELNALDAKVGDGDTGTTFATGARSVMDRLTAAALPLAHPDQLCLAIGELLGKTTGGSSGVLLSIFFTAAGTEMKRSRSLRGAFGKGIAALQHYGGAHLGDRTMLDALVPAIDALEQGSLHAAAAAAQRGADATASMTKAHAGRSSYVTAANLKGVTDPGATAVALAFLAAAAAQLDVGETT
;
A
#
# COMPACT_ATOMS: atom_id res chain seq x y z
N MET A 1 -13.51 -10.47 19.23
CA MET A 1 -12.04 -10.26 19.29
C MET A 1 -11.67 -9.50 18.01
N ASN A 2 -11.20 -8.26 18.11
CA ASN A 2 -10.92 -7.42 16.93
C ASN A 2 -9.40 -7.30 16.63
N ARG A 3 -8.57 -8.11 17.32
CA ARG A 3 -7.12 -8.14 17.18
C ARG A 3 -6.59 -9.54 17.42
N PHE A 4 -5.45 -9.87 16.81
CA PHE A 4 -4.74 -11.14 17.02
C PHE A 4 -3.86 -11.04 18.28
N LEU A 5 -4.50 -10.92 19.44
CA LEU A 5 -3.86 -10.83 20.75
C LEU A 5 -4.53 -11.81 21.71
N ASN A 6 -3.74 -12.34 22.66
CA ASN A 6 -4.21 -13.17 23.76
C ASN A 6 -4.54 -12.33 25.02
N ALA A 7 -4.17 -12.76 26.20
CA ALA A 7 -4.40 -12.01 27.42
C ALA A 7 -3.47 -10.78 27.50
N ARG A 8 -3.98 -9.69 28.07
CA ARG A 8 -3.23 -8.43 28.22
C ARG A 8 -1.90 -8.62 28.96
N GLU A 9 -1.90 -9.49 29.95
CA GLU A 9 -0.76 -9.78 30.83
C GLU A 9 0.40 -10.50 30.11
N THR A 10 0.11 -11.19 29.00
CA THR A 10 1.09 -11.99 28.25
C THR A 10 1.51 -11.39 26.92
N ILE A 11 0.82 -10.35 26.44
CA ILE A 11 1.02 -9.76 25.10
C ILE A 11 2.51 -9.48 24.84
N VAL A 12 3.21 -8.82 25.77
CA VAL A 12 4.59 -8.39 25.56
C VAL A 12 5.55 -9.57 25.56
N THR A 13 5.36 -10.52 26.47
CA THR A 13 6.21 -11.73 26.53
C THR A 13 6.01 -12.61 25.32
N GLU A 14 4.78 -12.79 24.86
CA GLU A 14 4.45 -13.55 23.64
C GLU A 14 5.02 -12.87 22.39
N ALA A 15 4.94 -11.54 22.29
CA ALA A 15 5.52 -10.78 21.17
C ALA A 15 7.06 -10.91 21.12
N ILE A 16 7.73 -10.85 22.26
CA ILE A 16 9.19 -11.06 22.35
C ILE A 16 9.55 -12.50 21.98
N ASP A 17 8.86 -13.50 22.50
CA ASP A 17 9.13 -14.91 22.19
C ASP A 17 8.83 -15.21 20.70
N GLY A 18 7.82 -14.55 20.11
CA GLY A 18 7.54 -14.56 18.67
C GLY A 18 8.69 -13.95 17.84
N LEU A 19 9.24 -12.81 18.27
CA LEU A 19 10.42 -12.21 17.65
C LEU A 19 11.63 -13.15 17.68
N LEU A 20 11.90 -13.75 18.85
CA LEU A 20 13.04 -14.66 19.03
C LEU A 20 12.90 -15.94 18.21
N SER A 21 11.69 -16.43 18.03
CA SER A 21 11.40 -17.68 17.29
C SER A 21 11.34 -17.44 15.77
N GLY A 22 11.11 -16.21 15.34
CA GLY A 22 11.08 -15.82 13.94
C GLY A 22 12.48 -15.82 13.30
N SER A 23 12.53 -15.71 11.98
CA SER A 23 13.79 -15.65 11.20
C SER A 23 14.70 -14.48 11.63
N SER A 24 14.11 -13.40 12.12
CA SER A 24 14.80 -12.22 12.66
C SER A 24 15.44 -12.45 14.03
N GLY A 25 15.02 -13.46 14.77
CA GLY A 25 15.47 -13.73 16.15
C GLY A 25 16.77 -14.52 16.28
N ARG A 26 17.34 -15.03 15.18
CA ARG A 26 18.50 -15.95 15.23
C ARG A 26 19.72 -15.42 16.00
N HIS A 27 19.90 -14.11 16.03
CA HIS A 27 21.02 -13.42 16.72
C HIS A 27 20.66 -12.91 18.11
N LEU A 28 19.43 -13.13 18.55
CA LEU A 28 18.85 -12.59 19.77
C LEU A 28 18.73 -13.66 20.85
N ALA A 29 18.85 -13.22 22.10
CA ALA A 29 18.51 -13.99 23.28
C ALA A 29 17.73 -13.10 24.25
N ARG A 30 16.89 -13.67 25.10
CA ARG A 30 16.29 -12.96 26.21
C ARG A 30 16.88 -13.39 27.55
N LEU A 31 16.78 -12.52 28.54
CA LEU A 31 17.08 -12.89 29.93
C LEU A 31 15.93 -13.72 30.51
N ASP A 32 16.27 -14.61 31.44
CA ASP A 32 15.29 -15.39 32.17
C ASP A 32 14.74 -14.58 33.36
N GLY A 33 13.64 -13.92 33.15
CA GLY A 33 13.08 -13.02 34.17
C GLY A 33 11.60 -12.67 33.98
N TYR A 34 10.91 -13.41 33.08
CA TYR A 34 9.47 -13.21 32.87
C TYR A 34 8.66 -13.49 34.15
N PRO A 35 7.56 -12.77 34.34
CA PRO A 35 7.01 -11.70 33.50
C PRO A 35 7.61 -10.31 33.77
N HIS A 36 8.48 -10.13 34.75
CA HIS A 36 8.89 -8.82 35.25
C HIS A 36 10.09 -8.21 34.53
N ILE A 37 11.01 -9.05 34.03
CA ILE A 37 12.20 -8.63 33.30
C ILE A 37 12.07 -9.05 31.84
N LYS A 38 11.79 -8.09 30.96
CA LYS A 38 11.59 -8.30 29.53
C LYS A 38 12.77 -7.65 28.78
N VAL A 39 13.87 -8.39 28.68
CA VAL A 39 15.13 -7.91 28.13
C VAL A 39 15.58 -8.80 26.98
N VAL A 40 15.87 -8.19 25.84
CA VAL A 40 16.47 -8.85 24.66
C VAL A 40 17.88 -8.34 24.48
N ILE A 41 18.84 -9.23 24.28
CA ILE A 41 20.26 -8.92 24.06
C ILE A 41 20.77 -9.66 22.83
N ARG A 42 21.92 -9.22 22.31
CA ARG A 42 22.67 -9.96 21.29
C ARG A 42 23.19 -11.28 21.87
N LYS A 43 22.95 -12.38 21.17
CA LYS A 43 23.43 -13.72 21.57
C LYS A 43 24.94 -13.85 21.49
N ASP A 44 25.60 -13.15 20.54
CA ASP A 44 27.04 -13.16 20.31
C ASP A 44 27.80 -12.08 21.09
N TRP A 45 27.13 -11.42 22.03
CA TRP A 45 27.74 -10.29 22.77
C TRP A 45 28.77 -10.74 23.79
N ASN A 46 30.00 -10.30 23.64
CA ASN A 46 31.14 -10.69 24.47
C ASN A 46 31.61 -9.60 25.46
N ARG A 47 30.89 -8.48 25.58
CA ARG A 47 31.17 -7.34 26.48
C ARG A 47 32.49 -6.60 26.22
N SER A 48 33.16 -6.84 25.09
CA SER A 48 34.46 -6.22 24.79
C SER A 48 34.37 -4.79 24.27
N LYS A 49 33.16 -4.35 23.91
CA LYS A 49 32.87 -3.03 23.33
C LYS A 49 31.87 -2.27 24.18
N VAL A 50 31.71 -0.98 23.92
CA VAL A 50 30.68 -0.15 24.53
C VAL A 50 29.31 -0.77 24.25
N ALA A 51 28.54 -1.07 25.30
CA ALA A 51 27.19 -1.56 25.18
C ALA A 51 26.23 -0.40 24.93
N VAL A 52 25.53 -0.37 23.79
CA VAL A 52 24.47 0.59 23.54
C VAL A 52 23.14 -0.05 23.92
N VAL A 53 22.45 0.53 24.90
CA VAL A 53 21.18 0.00 25.43
C VAL A 53 20.09 1.06 25.29
N SER A 54 18.90 0.62 24.92
CA SER A 54 17.70 1.45 24.89
C SER A 54 16.47 0.65 25.32
N GLY A 55 15.32 1.30 25.38
CA GLY A 55 14.08 0.65 25.77
C GLY A 55 12.95 1.65 25.97
N GLY A 56 11.88 1.14 26.53
CA GLY A 56 10.66 1.90 26.80
C GLY A 56 9.46 0.97 26.91
N GLY A 57 8.25 1.53 26.87
CA GLY A 57 7.01 0.74 26.79
C GLY A 57 6.96 -0.12 25.53
N ALA A 58 6.26 -1.24 25.60
CA ALA A 58 5.83 -1.99 24.43
C ALA A 58 4.70 -1.26 23.68
N GLY A 59 4.34 -1.72 22.48
CA GLY A 59 3.37 -1.06 21.61
C GLY A 59 4.01 -0.19 20.53
N HIS A 60 5.35 -0.22 20.46
CA HIS A 60 6.16 0.50 19.48
C HIS A 60 6.92 -0.43 18.54
N GLU A 61 6.61 -1.71 18.57
CA GLU A 61 7.33 -2.72 17.82
C GLU A 61 7.50 -2.30 16.34
N PRO A 62 8.69 -2.59 15.77
CA PRO A 62 9.81 -3.37 16.28
C PRO A 62 10.70 -2.65 17.31
N ALA A 63 10.47 -1.37 17.64
CA ALA A 63 11.24 -0.68 18.68
C ALA A 63 10.93 -1.26 20.08
N HIS A 64 11.93 -1.61 20.91
CA HIS A 64 13.34 -1.45 20.61
C HIS A 64 14.04 -2.79 20.32
N ALA A 65 13.39 -3.94 20.66
CA ALA A 65 13.98 -5.29 20.55
C ALA A 65 14.43 -5.65 19.13
N GLY A 66 13.68 -5.23 18.10
CA GLY A 66 14.03 -5.46 16.69
C GLY A 66 15.27 -4.70 16.21
N PHE A 67 15.77 -3.75 17.01
CA PHE A 67 17.00 -2.98 16.73
C PHE A 67 18.22 -3.51 17.50
N VAL A 68 18.09 -4.63 18.19
CA VAL A 68 19.22 -5.32 18.81
C VAL A 68 20.00 -6.07 17.72
N GLY A 69 21.29 -5.78 17.59
CA GLY A 69 22.15 -6.37 16.57
C GLY A 69 23.45 -5.59 16.39
N ARG A 70 24.42 -6.16 15.66
CA ARG A 70 25.66 -5.48 15.32
C ARG A 70 25.40 -4.17 14.60
N GLY A 71 26.13 -3.12 14.99
CA GLY A 71 25.99 -1.80 14.42
C GLY A 71 24.78 -1.00 14.90
N MET A 72 24.01 -1.53 15.89
CA MET A 72 22.94 -0.84 16.62
C MET A 72 22.96 -1.19 18.12
N LEU A 73 21.87 -1.73 18.69
CA LEU A 73 21.80 -1.98 20.13
C LEU A 73 22.48 -3.30 20.53
N ALA A 74 23.15 -3.30 21.70
CA ALA A 74 23.60 -4.51 22.39
C ALA A 74 22.47 -5.16 23.18
N GLY A 75 21.54 -4.36 23.70
CA GLY A 75 20.38 -4.81 24.44
C GLY A 75 19.21 -3.84 24.41
N ALA A 76 18.00 -4.34 24.58
CA ALA A 76 16.77 -3.57 24.65
C ALA A 76 15.89 -4.06 25.80
N VAL A 77 15.23 -3.11 26.49
CA VAL A 77 14.35 -3.38 27.63
C VAL A 77 12.93 -2.97 27.27
N SER A 78 11.97 -3.90 27.41
CA SER A 78 10.56 -3.64 27.17
C SER A 78 9.77 -3.56 28.48
N GLY A 79 8.97 -2.50 28.60
CA GLY A 79 7.95 -2.38 29.65
C GLY A 79 6.63 -3.05 29.24
N GLU A 80 5.56 -2.75 29.98
CA GLU A 80 4.19 -3.05 29.53
C GLU A 80 3.77 -2.11 28.39
N VAL A 81 2.61 -2.38 27.79
CA VAL A 81 2.11 -1.52 26.69
C VAL A 81 2.01 -0.07 27.17
N PHE A 82 2.77 0.80 26.52
CA PHE A 82 2.90 2.24 26.79
C PHE A 82 3.35 2.60 28.23
N ALA A 83 3.98 1.68 28.93
CA ALA A 83 4.51 1.90 30.26
C ALA A 83 6.01 1.60 30.33
N SER A 84 6.76 2.48 30.98
CA SER A 84 8.21 2.36 31.14
C SER A 84 8.60 1.05 31.83
N PRO A 85 9.70 0.40 31.43
CA PRO A 85 10.20 -0.80 32.09
C PRO A 85 10.63 -0.50 33.54
N SER A 86 10.57 -1.52 34.41
CA SER A 86 11.01 -1.36 35.80
C SER A 86 12.51 -1.08 35.91
N VAL A 87 12.90 -0.44 37.01
CA VAL A 87 14.33 -0.18 37.33
C VAL A 87 15.14 -1.46 37.31
N ASP A 88 14.59 -2.54 37.84
CA ASP A 88 15.30 -3.82 37.92
C ASP A 88 15.44 -4.50 36.54
N ALA A 89 14.49 -4.31 35.64
CA ALA A 89 14.62 -4.79 34.26
C ALA A 89 15.73 -4.04 33.50
N VAL A 90 15.79 -2.70 33.65
CA VAL A 90 16.86 -1.89 33.07
C VAL A 90 18.22 -2.24 33.67
N LEU A 91 18.31 -2.40 35.00
CA LEU A 91 19.52 -2.81 35.69
C LEU A 91 20.00 -4.19 35.21
N ALA A 92 19.10 -5.17 35.11
CA ALA A 92 19.43 -6.49 34.60
C ALA A 92 20.02 -6.44 33.18
N CYS A 93 19.47 -5.59 32.29
CA CYS A 93 20.03 -5.38 30.96
C CYS A 93 21.46 -4.79 31.05
N ILE A 94 21.65 -3.71 31.79
CA ILE A 94 22.97 -3.07 31.95
C ILE A 94 24.00 -4.09 32.42
N LEU A 95 23.72 -4.81 33.51
CA LEU A 95 24.65 -5.79 34.09
C LEU A 95 24.96 -6.96 33.15
N SER A 96 23.99 -7.31 32.28
CA SER A 96 24.16 -8.44 31.34
C SER A 96 25.05 -8.07 30.15
N VAL A 97 25.10 -6.80 29.73
CA VAL A 97 25.82 -6.40 28.52
C VAL A 97 27.06 -5.56 28.78
N THR A 98 27.21 -4.98 29.98
CA THR A 98 28.33 -4.08 30.27
C THR A 98 29.60 -4.84 30.62
N GLY A 99 30.70 -4.49 30.00
CA GLY A 99 32.06 -4.87 30.35
C GLY A 99 32.91 -3.64 30.67
N ASP A 100 34.23 -3.74 30.61
CA ASP A 100 35.17 -2.67 30.93
C ASP A 100 35.03 -1.44 30.02
N ALA A 101 34.54 -1.65 28.79
CA ALA A 101 34.28 -0.57 27.83
C ALA A 101 33.08 0.33 28.21
N GLY A 102 32.24 -0.10 29.15
CA GLY A 102 31.11 0.67 29.65
C GLY A 102 29.81 0.51 28.83
N CYS A 103 28.80 1.28 29.24
CA CYS A 103 27.45 1.25 28.67
C CYS A 103 26.93 2.67 28.40
N LEU A 104 26.33 2.88 27.23
CA LEU A 104 25.56 4.07 26.88
C LEU A 104 24.07 3.74 26.87
N LEU A 105 23.26 4.43 27.68
CA LEU A 105 21.82 4.39 27.67
C LEU A 105 21.27 5.48 26.76
N ILE A 106 20.45 5.10 25.78
CA ILE A 106 19.72 6.04 24.90
C ILE A 106 18.26 6.00 25.30
N VAL A 107 17.75 7.11 25.85
CA VAL A 107 16.43 7.18 26.50
C VAL A 107 15.59 8.25 25.84
N LYS A 108 14.37 7.90 25.44
CA LYS A 108 13.38 8.87 24.97
C LYS A 108 12.92 9.77 26.12
N ASN A 109 12.65 11.04 25.81
CA ASN A 109 12.31 12.04 26.84
C ASN A 109 10.89 11.90 27.39
N TYR A 110 10.61 10.77 28.04
CA TYR A 110 9.40 10.54 28.85
C TYR A 110 9.78 10.45 30.31
N THR A 111 8.93 10.97 31.20
CA THR A 111 9.25 11.07 32.64
C THR A 111 9.54 9.71 33.25
N GLY A 112 8.72 8.68 32.96
CA GLY A 112 8.91 7.34 33.49
C GLY A 112 10.23 6.72 33.01
N ASP A 113 10.52 6.81 31.71
CA ASP A 113 11.76 6.28 31.14
C ASP A 113 13.00 6.96 31.76
N ARG A 114 12.99 8.29 31.85
CA ARG A 114 14.10 9.06 32.45
C ARG A 114 14.36 8.64 33.89
N LEU A 115 13.32 8.48 34.69
CA LEU A 115 13.47 8.12 36.11
C LEU A 115 13.94 6.67 36.27
N ASN A 116 13.35 5.73 35.55
CA ASN A 116 13.66 4.31 35.72
C ASN A 116 15.05 3.96 35.16
N PHE A 117 15.40 4.49 33.97
CA PHE A 117 16.74 4.32 33.40
C PHE A 117 17.81 5.06 34.23
N GLY A 118 17.50 6.26 34.70
CA GLY A 118 18.42 7.04 35.55
C GLY A 118 18.75 6.33 36.87
N LEU A 119 17.71 5.83 37.58
CA LEU A 119 17.93 5.09 38.82
C LEU A 119 18.68 3.78 38.59
N ALA A 120 18.38 3.05 37.50
CA ALA A 120 19.11 1.85 37.14
C ALA A 120 20.58 2.15 36.81
N ALA A 121 20.87 3.27 36.13
CA ALA A 121 22.24 3.70 35.87
C ALA A 121 23.00 3.97 37.17
N GLU A 122 22.40 4.68 38.15
CA GLU A 122 23.04 4.95 39.43
C GLU A 122 23.28 3.64 40.23
N LYS A 123 22.34 2.70 40.23
CA LYS A 123 22.56 1.40 40.84
C LYS A 123 23.69 0.61 40.14
N ALA A 124 23.77 0.66 38.81
CA ALA A 124 24.84 -0.03 38.07
C ALA A 124 26.21 0.58 38.34
N LYS A 125 26.30 1.91 38.48
CA LYS A 125 27.55 2.61 38.90
C LYS A 125 28.02 2.17 40.30
N GLN A 126 27.08 2.02 41.24
CA GLN A 126 27.40 1.50 42.57
C GLN A 126 27.94 0.05 42.51
N LEU A 127 27.56 -0.72 41.49
CA LEU A 127 28.06 -2.07 41.23
C LEU A 127 29.36 -2.08 40.38
N GLY A 128 29.97 -0.90 40.13
CA GLY A 128 31.25 -0.77 39.42
C GLY A 128 31.14 -0.63 37.91
N CYS A 129 29.95 -0.57 37.34
CA CYS A 129 29.79 -0.36 35.90
C CYS A 129 30.04 1.10 35.50
N GLN A 130 30.72 1.31 34.38
CA GLN A 130 30.77 2.63 33.74
C GLN A 130 29.49 2.80 32.89
N VAL A 131 28.62 3.74 33.27
CA VAL A 131 27.34 3.98 32.59
C VAL A 131 27.17 5.47 32.31
N GLU A 132 26.88 5.78 31.06
CA GLU A 132 26.47 7.10 30.59
C GLU A 132 25.07 7.07 30.05
N MET A 133 24.36 8.19 30.06
CA MET A 133 22.99 8.30 29.57
C MET A 133 22.80 9.57 28.75
N ILE A 134 22.10 9.47 27.64
CA ILE A 134 21.62 10.61 26.86
C ILE A 134 20.09 10.56 26.73
N ILE A 135 19.50 11.74 26.56
CA ILE A 135 18.06 11.91 26.39
C ILE A 135 17.79 12.37 24.97
N VAL A 136 16.85 11.70 24.29
CA VAL A 136 16.41 12.07 22.94
C VAL A 136 15.08 12.80 23.01
N SER A 137 15.03 13.99 22.39
CA SER A 137 13.90 14.95 22.42
C SER A 137 13.66 15.51 21.01
N ASP A 138 13.46 14.65 20.04
CA ASP A 138 13.42 14.98 18.61
C ASP A 138 12.07 15.52 18.11
N ASP A 139 11.00 15.44 18.91
CA ASP A 139 9.67 15.93 18.55
C ASP A 139 9.59 17.45 18.56
N ILE A 140 9.34 18.04 17.38
CA ILE A 140 9.26 19.50 17.22
C ILE A 140 7.83 20.05 17.25
N ALA A 141 6.84 19.21 17.51
CA ALA A 141 5.43 19.57 17.39
C ALA A 141 5.01 20.77 18.25
N ILE A 142 5.62 20.93 19.43
CA ILE A 142 5.32 22.01 20.37
C ILE A 142 6.60 22.80 20.63
N PRO A 143 6.86 23.88 19.86
CA PRO A 143 8.12 24.63 19.94
C PRO A 143 8.44 25.22 21.33
N ALA A 144 7.39 25.57 22.09
CA ALA A 144 7.52 26.10 23.45
C ALA A 144 7.48 25.03 24.55
N ALA A 145 7.48 23.72 24.21
CA ALA A 145 7.47 22.67 25.20
C ALA A 145 8.76 22.70 26.03
N ALA A 146 8.61 22.79 27.35
CA ALA A 146 9.75 22.70 28.27
C ALA A 146 10.48 21.34 28.19
N LYS A 147 9.79 20.31 27.72
CA LYS A 147 10.28 18.94 27.56
C LYS A 147 9.70 18.30 26.29
N PRO A 148 10.33 18.51 25.11
CA PRO A 148 9.91 17.84 23.88
C PRO A 148 10.02 16.31 24.03
N ARG A 149 9.10 15.58 23.42
CA ARG A 149 9.07 14.10 23.46
C ARG A 149 10.18 13.50 22.59
N GLY A 150 10.57 12.25 22.88
CA GLY A 150 11.39 11.43 21.98
C GLY A 150 10.51 10.52 21.13
N ILE A 151 10.69 10.54 19.80
CA ILE A 151 9.95 9.72 18.85
C ILE A 151 10.90 9.01 17.87
N ALA A 152 10.50 8.76 16.62
CA ALA A 152 11.20 7.86 15.71
C ALA A 152 12.61 8.29 15.31
N GLY A 153 12.97 9.58 15.43
CA GLY A 153 14.35 10.05 15.21
C GLY A 153 15.37 9.43 16.14
N THR A 154 14.95 8.92 17.32
CA THR A 154 15.76 8.11 18.23
C THR A 154 16.51 6.99 17.51
N LEU A 155 15.97 6.46 16.42
CA LEU A 155 16.60 5.36 15.66
C LEU A 155 17.87 5.81 14.94
N PHE A 156 18.01 7.07 14.55
CA PHE A 156 19.27 7.61 14.04
C PHE A 156 20.36 7.61 15.13
N VAL A 157 19.97 7.92 16.38
CA VAL A 157 20.88 7.87 17.52
C VAL A 157 21.35 6.44 17.78
N HIS A 158 20.44 5.46 17.76
CA HIS A 158 20.79 4.03 17.88
C HIS A 158 21.80 3.60 16.82
N LYS A 159 21.55 3.99 15.54
CA LYS A 159 22.38 3.57 14.41
C LYS A 159 23.79 4.18 14.48
N ILE A 160 23.91 5.47 14.80
CA ILE A 160 25.20 6.15 14.83
C ILE A 160 26.01 5.73 16.07
N ALA A 161 25.39 5.69 17.24
CA ALA A 161 26.04 5.20 18.46
C ALA A 161 26.47 3.73 18.32
N GLY A 162 25.59 2.88 17.77
CA GLY A 162 25.88 1.47 17.55
C GLY A 162 27.00 1.24 16.53
N HIS A 163 27.10 2.08 15.49
CA HIS A 163 28.20 2.04 14.54
C HIS A 163 29.55 2.32 15.23
N LEU A 164 29.62 3.41 16.00
CA LEU A 164 30.86 3.79 16.69
C LEU A 164 31.25 2.76 17.75
N ALA A 165 30.30 2.24 18.52
CA ALA A 165 30.53 1.18 19.49
C ALA A 165 31.05 -0.10 18.81
N GLU A 166 30.45 -0.49 17.67
CA GLU A 166 30.90 -1.66 16.91
C GLU A 166 32.30 -1.46 16.31
N ALA A 167 32.66 -0.23 15.94
CA ALA A 167 34.01 0.14 15.49
C ALA A 167 35.05 0.15 16.61
N GLY A 168 34.65 0.01 17.88
CA GLY A 168 35.58 -0.03 19.04
C GLY A 168 35.89 1.34 19.65
N SER A 169 35.09 2.38 19.37
CA SER A 169 35.21 3.69 20.02
C SER A 169 34.95 3.58 21.52
N ASP A 170 35.60 4.43 22.31
CA ASP A 170 35.40 4.49 23.76
C ASP A 170 34.03 5.10 24.13
N LEU A 171 33.63 4.94 25.40
CA LEU A 171 32.30 5.37 25.88
C LEU A 171 32.07 6.88 25.73
N ARG A 172 33.12 7.69 25.94
CA ARG A 172 33.06 9.14 25.82
C ARG A 172 32.75 9.53 24.36
N THR A 173 33.51 8.98 23.42
CA THR A 173 33.32 9.23 21.96
C THR A 173 31.94 8.83 21.51
N VAL A 174 31.45 7.65 21.91
CA VAL A 174 30.11 7.18 21.57
C VAL A 174 29.01 8.07 22.15
N LYS A 175 29.18 8.52 23.41
CA LYS A 175 28.24 9.44 24.07
C LYS A 175 28.20 10.80 23.39
N GLU A 176 29.36 11.42 23.13
CA GLU A 176 29.47 12.75 22.50
C GLU A 176 28.80 12.74 21.11
N ALA A 177 29.06 11.72 20.30
CA ALA A 177 28.43 11.58 19.00
C ALA A 177 26.90 11.34 19.10
N ALA A 178 26.46 10.51 20.04
CA ALA A 178 25.04 10.28 20.27
C ALA A 178 24.30 11.56 20.74
N GLN A 179 24.96 12.38 21.58
CA GLN A 179 24.43 13.65 22.06
C GLN A 179 24.34 14.67 20.92
N ASP A 180 25.38 14.76 20.06
CA ASP A 180 25.39 15.60 18.87
C ASP A 180 24.27 15.23 17.89
N VAL A 181 24.07 13.94 17.65
CA VAL A 181 22.96 13.44 16.81
C VAL A 181 21.62 13.77 17.44
N ALA A 182 21.44 13.55 18.75
CA ALA A 182 20.18 13.85 19.44
C ALA A 182 19.78 15.33 19.34
N GLY A 183 20.77 16.24 19.26
CA GLY A 183 20.56 17.68 19.04
C GLY A 183 20.30 18.05 17.57
N ALA A 184 20.67 17.20 16.62
CA ALA A 184 20.58 17.46 15.18
C ALA A 184 19.36 16.84 14.49
N ILE A 185 18.57 16.02 15.20
CA ILE A 185 17.36 15.37 14.66
C ILE A 185 16.12 16.21 14.94
N ARG A 186 15.18 16.16 14.00
CA ARG A 186 13.87 16.83 14.07
C ARG A 186 12.82 15.87 13.57
N SER A 187 11.77 15.64 14.36
CA SER A 187 10.71 14.69 14.01
C SER A 187 9.33 15.31 14.19
N LEU A 188 8.39 14.91 13.33
CA LEU A 188 7.00 15.34 13.40
C LEU A 188 6.09 14.19 12.96
N GLY A 189 5.04 13.94 13.72
CA GLY A 189 4.03 12.92 13.41
C GLY A 189 2.68 13.53 13.03
N VAL A 190 1.90 12.79 12.24
CA VAL A 190 0.51 13.08 11.90
C VAL A 190 -0.30 11.79 11.89
N SER A 191 -1.58 11.85 12.30
CA SER A 191 -2.49 10.70 12.21
C SER A 191 -3.92 11.10 11.88
N LEU A 192 -4.63 10.15 11.26
CA LEU A 192 -6.07 10.22 10.95
C LEU A 192 -6.93 9.54 12.04
N SER A 193 -6.31 8.79 12.95
CA SER A 193 -6.99 8.18 14.10
C SER A 193 -6.04 7.95 15.26
N ALA A 194 -6.57 7.92 16.48
CA ALA A 194 -5.83 7.48 17.66
C ALA A 194 -5.52 5.98 17.58
N CYS A 195 -4.52 5.52 18.34
CA CYS A 195 -4.28 4.09 18.54
C CYS A 195 -5.32 3.48 19.47
N THR A 196 -5.51 2.17 19.38
CA THR A 196 -6.39 1.41 20.28
C THR A 196 -5.55 0.62 21.28
N ILE A 197 -5.55 1.02 22.54
CA ILE A 197 -4.88 0.28 23.61
C ILE A 197 -5.66 -1.02 23.90
N PRO A 198 -4.99 -2.19 23.99
CA PRO A 198 -5.66 -3.45 24.31
C PRO A 198 -6.51 -3.36 25.59
N GLY A 199 -7.78 -3.76 25.49
CA GLY A 199 -8.74 -3.68 26.59
C GLY A 199 -9.43 -2.31 26.79
N GLN A 200 -9.12 -1.32 25.97
CA GLN A 200 -9.79 -0.02 25.99
C GLN A 200 -10.60 0.22 24.70
N LYS A 201 -11.61 1.07 24.78
CA LYS A 201 -12.33 1.57 23.59
C LYS A 201 -11.47 2.64 22.91
N MET A 202 -11.47 2.63 21.57
CA MET A 202 -10.80 3.68 20.79
C MET A 202 -11.42 5.05 21.13
N ALA A 203 -10.59 6.03 21.44
CA ALA A 203 -11.03 7.40 21.63
C ALA A 203 -11.25 8.05 20.25
N GLY A 204 -12.48 8.20 19.83
CA GLY A 204 -12.83 9.00 18.65
C GLY A 204 -12.68 10.48 18.96
N ARG A 205 -11.51 11.06 18.68
CA ARG A 205 -11.24 12.48 18.91
C ARG A 205 -11.30 13.32 17.64
N LEU A 206 -11.21 12.67 16.48
CA LEU A 206 -11.21 13.33 15.18
C LEU A 206 -12.53 13.11 14.46
N GLY A 207 -13.01 14.15 13.80
CA GLY A 207 -14.12 14.11 12.86
C GLY A 207 -13.68 13.60 11.48
N GLU A 208 -14.65 13.41 10.61
CA GLU A 208 -14.39 13.07 9.21
C GLU A 208 -13.65 14.22 8.51
N GLY A 209 -12.58 13.92 7.80
CA GLY A 209 -11.75 14.93 7.14
C GLY A 209 -10.77 15.67 8.05
N GLU A 210 -10.58 15.23 9.28
CA GLU A 210 -9.62 15.81 10.22
C GLU A 210 -8.39 14.91 10.39
N ALA A 211 -7.26 15.53 10.69
CA ALA A 211 -6.02 14.88 11.09
C ALA A 211 -5.44 15.57 12.33
N GLU A 212 -4.71 14.82 13.13
CA GLU A 212 -4.04 15.32 14.33
C GLU A 212 -2.53 15.43 14.03
N LEU A 213 -2.01 16.66 14.06
CA LEU A 213 -0.60 16.97 13.79
C LEU A 213 0.17 17.06 15.11
N GLY A 214 1.38 16.49 15.13
CA GLY A 214 2.27 16.56 16.29
C GLY A 214 1.80 15.73 17.48
N LEU A 215 1.25 14.55 17.23
CA LEU A 215 0.87 13.60 18.28
C LEU A 215 2.08 12.81 18.77
N GLY A 216 2.01 12.33 20.02
CA GLY A 216 2.99 11.42 20.59
C GLY A 216 2.74 9.96 20.18
N ILE A 217 3.66 9.07 20.58
CA ILE A 217 3.60 7.64 20.25
C ILE A 217 2.82 6.79 21.27
N HIS A 218 2.28 7.39 22.34
CA HIS A 218 1.44 6.69 23.35
C HIS A 218 -0.05 7.06 23.23
N GLY A 219 -0.46 7.65 22.11
CA GLY A 219 -1.84 8.08 21.89
C GLY A 219 -2.21 9.40 22.59
N GLU A 220 -1.22 10.18 23.05
CA GLU A 220 -1.44 11.54 23.56
C GLU A 220 -1.98 12.44 22.46
N PRO A 221 -2.82 13.45 22.83
CA PRO A 221 -3.27 14.45 21.87
C PRO A 221 -2.13 15.13 21.13
N GLY A 222 -2.34 15.45 19.86
CA GLY A 222 -1.42 16.23 19.04
C GLY A 222 -1.39 17.69 19.43
N ALA A 223 -0.47 18.42 18.82
CA ALA A 223 -0.32 19.87 19.00
C ALA A 223 -1.49 20.64 18.35
N ALA A 224 -2.06 20.13 17.25
CA ALA A 224 -3.13 20.75 16.51
C ALA A 224 -4.00 19.72 15.76
N VAL A 225 -5.28 20.02 15.62
CA VAL A 225 -6.14 19.37 14.64
C VAL A 225 -6.09 20.18 13.36
N ILE A 226 -5.89 19.51 12.24
CA ILE A 226 -5.79 20.10 10.90
C ILE A 226 -6.82 19.45 9.96
N GLU A 227 -7.17 20.15 8.89
CA GLU A 227 -8.02 19.59 7.84
C GLU A 227 -7.20 18.63 6.94
N ALA A 228 -7.67 17.39 6.81
CA ALA A 228 -7.03 16.35 6.00
C ALA A 228 -7.51 16.42 4.53
N ARG A 229 -7.24 17.53 3.82
CA ARG A 229 -7.69 17.75 2.43
C ARG A 229 -7.06 16.78 1.44
N SER A 230 -5.75 16.55 1.57
CA SER A 230 -4.97 15.65 0.72
C SER A 230 -3.65 15.32 1.37
N VAL A 231 -3.01 14.24 0.93
CA VAL A 231 -1.66 13.87 1.39
C VAL A 231 -0.67 15.00 1.11
N LYS A 232 -0.75 15.64 -0.07
CA LYS A 232 0.08 16.80 -0.42
C LYS A 232 -0.05 17.92 0.60
N HIS A 233 -1.27 18.30 0.98
CA HIS A 233 -1.51 19.36 1.96
C HIS A 233 -0.89 19.04 3.32
N ILE A 234 -1.08 17.81 3.81
CA ILE A 234 -0.51 17.35 5.08
C ILE A 234 1.03 17.38 5.02
N VAL A 235 1.60 16.85 3.94
CA VAL A 235 3.06 16.82 3.76
C VAL A 235 3.66 18.23 3.64
N ASP A 236 3.00 19.15 2.95
CA ASP A 236 3.45 20.54 2.86
C ASP A 236 3.49 21.21 4.24
N LEU A 237 2.45 21.03 5.07
CA LEU A 237 2.42 21.53 6.44
C LEU A 237 3.55 20.93 7.30
N MET A 238 3.80 19.63 7.20
CA MET A 238 4.89 18.97 7.91
C MET A 238 6.25 19.45 7.43
N ALA A 239 6.43 19.60 6.11
CA ALA A 239 7.68 20.08 5.51
C ALA A 239 8.00 21.52 5.94
N ASP A 240 6.99 22.37 6.05
CA ASP A 240 7.15 23.75 6.53
C ASP A 240 7.65 23.78 7.97
N GLN A 241 7.06 22.99 8.86
CA GLN A 241 7.49 22.93 10.27
C GLN A 241 8.86 22.27 10.42
N LEU A 242 9.13 21.18 9.73
CA LEU A 242 10.41 20.47 9.78
C LEU A 242 11.55 21.32 9.23
N SER A 243 11.30 22.15 8.21
CA SER A 243 12.29 23.05 7.62
C SER A 243 12.60 24.27 8.50
N ALA A 244 11.69 24.66 9.38
CA ALA A 244 11.90 25.83 10.24
C ALA A 244 13.11 25.60 11.16
N GLY A 245 14.18 26.38 10.99
CA GLY A 245 15.43 26.27 11.74
C GLY A 245 16.44 25.24 11.21
N LEU A 246 16.22 24.66 10.01
CA LEU A 246 17.29 24.02 9.26
C LEU A 246 18.19 25.10 8.65
N GLY A 247 19.49 24.76 8.45
CA GLY A 247 20.44 25.61 7.76
C GLY A 247 20.04 25.99 6.33
N SER A 248 20.84 26.81 5.68
CA SER A 248 20.63 27.23 4.27
C SER A 248 20.46 26.03 3.34
N GLY A 249 19.84 26.22 2.17
CA GLY A 249 19.47 25.14 1.21
C GLY A 249 20.61 24.22 0.72
N GLU A 250 21.84 24.43 1.14
CA GLU A 250 23.00 23.55 0.89
C GLU A 250 23.09 22.36 1.87
N THR A 251 22.36 22.41 3.00
CA THR A 251 22.36 21.33 3.99
C THR A 251 21.75 20.06 3.40
N ARG A 252 22.49 18.96 3.45
CA ARG A 252 22.01 17.64 3.04
C ARG A 252 21.35 16.92 4.21
N LEU A 253 20.24 16.23 3.92
CA LEU A 253 19.39 15.61 4.94
C LEU A 253 19.28 14.10 4.74
N GLY A 254 19.25 13.37 5.84
CA GLY A 254 18.72 12.02 5.93
C GLY A 254 17.26 12.08 6.38
N LEU A 255 16.37 11.40 5.66
CA LEU A 255 14.95 11.30 5.95
C LEU A 255 14.62 9.88 6.41
N LEU A 256 13.95 9.74 7.56
CA LEU A 256 13.30 8.51 7.99
C LEU A 256 11.81 8.69 7.89
N VAL A 257 11.16 7.78 7.14
CA VAL A 257 9.71 7.73 6.96
C VAL A 257 9.17 6.55 7.75
N ASN A 258 8.48 6.83 8.84
CA ASN A 258 7.99 5.85 9.80
C ASN A 258 6.47 5.71 9.73
N ASN A 259 5.98 4.50 9.55
CA ASN A 259 4.56 4.14 9.67
C ASN A 259 4.23 3.92 11.14
N LEU A 260 3.19 4.58 11.65
CA LEU A 260 2.77 4.46 13.05
C LEU A 260 1.95 3.20 13.35
N GLY A 261 1.64 2.39 12.32
CA GLY A 261 1.08 1.05 12.52
C GLY A 261 0.12 0.57 11.45
N SER A 262 -0.86 1.37 11.03
CA SER A 262 -1.92 0.89 10.13
C SER A 262 -2.02 1.56 8.77
N VAL A 263 -1.12 2.49 8.42
CA VAL A 263 -1.07 3.05 7.06
C VAL A 263 -0.63 1.96 6.07
N THR A 264 -1.39 1.79 5.00
CA THR A 264 -1.11 0.72 4.03
C THR A 264 0.18 0.97 3.23
N PRO A 265 0.84 -0.07 2.68
CA PRO A 265 2.03 0.11 1.84
C PRO A 265 1.81 1.03 0.64
N MET A 266 0.62 1.02 0.05
CA MET A 266 0.25 1.91 -1.06
C MET A 266 0.23 3.37 -0.60
N GLU A 267 -0.43 3.68 0.50
CA GLU A 267 -0.47 5.03 1.07
C GLU A 267 0.92 5.52 1.48
N MET A 268 1.74 4.66 2.09
CA MET A 268 3.13 4.98 2.41
C MET A 268 3.95 5.32 1.15
N GLY A 269 3.69 4.65 0.03
CA GLY A 269 4.29 5.00 -1.26
C GLY A 269 3.89 6.39 -1.75
N VAL A 270 2.61 6.76 -1.61
CA VAL A 270 2.11 8.12 -1.93
C VAL A 270 2.76 9.15 -1.02
N ILE A 271 2.82 8.90 0.29
CA ILE A 271 3.46 9.79 1.27
C ILE A 271 4.92 10.08 0.89
N VAL A 272 5.71 9.04 0.63
CA VAL A 272 7.12 9.20 0.21
C VAL A 272 7.22 10.03 -1.07
N ASN A 273 6.35 9.77 -2.07
CA ASN A 273 6.34 10.55 -3.30
C ASN A 273 6.09 12.03 -3.03
N GLU A 274 5.09 12.37 -2.21
CA GLU A 274 4.79 13.77 -1.86
C GLU A 274 5.91 14.44 -1.06
N VAL A 275 6.54 13.73 -0.10
CA VAL A 275 7.68 14.27 0.66
C VAL A 275 8.84 14.61 -0.28
N LEU A 276 9.15 13.74 -1.25
CA LEU A 276 10.24 13.98 -2.21
C LEU A 276 9.91 15.09 -3.24
N HIS A 277 8.64 15.41 -3.46
CA HIS A 277 8.21 16.54 -4.29
C HIS A 277 7.97 17.83 -3.49
N SER A 278 7.99 17.76 -2.16
CA SER A 278 7.90 18.94 -1.30
C SER A 278 9.20 19.77 -1.31
N ARG A 279 9.17 20.91 -0.63
CA ARG A 279 10.37 21.77 -0.45
C ARG A 279 11.57 21.07 0.18
N LEU A 280 11.34 19.99 0.95
CA LEU A 280 12.42 19.19 1.57
C LEU A 280 13.14 18.31 0.55
N GLY A 281 12.46 17.89 -0.54
CA GLY A 281 12.96 16.88 -1.47
C GLY A 281 14.34 17.21 -2.07
N GLN A 282 14.61 18.48 -2.34
CA GLN A 282 15.90 18.92 -2.91
C GLN A 282 17.09 18.78 -1.94
N GLN A 283 16.82 18.76 -0.63
CA GLN A 283 17.83 18.62 0.40
C GLN A 283 18.05 17.16 0.82
N ILE A 284 17.09 16.27 0.55
CA ILE A 284 17.18 14.86 0.96
C ILE A 284 18.22 14.13 0.11
N GLU A 285 19.24 13.59 0.78
CA GLU A 285 20.26 12.72 0.17
C GLU A 285 20.03 11.24 0.48
N LEU A 286 19.62 10.92 1.72
CA LEU A 286 19.39 9.56 2.18
C LEU A 286 17.94 9.38 2.61
N VAL A 287 17.34 8.24 2.24
CA VAL A 287 15.99 7.86 2.67
C VAL A 287 16.03 6.50 3.39
N PHE A 288 15.38 6.43 4.55
CA PHE A 288 15.18 5.24 5.38
C PHE A 288 13.69 4.94 5.50
N GLY A 289 13.29 3.73 5.20
CA GLY A 289 11.87 3.37 5.09
C GLY A 289 11.31 3.63 3.67
N PRO A 290 9.98 3.70 3.50
CA PRO A 290 8.94 3.67 4.54
C PRO A 290 8.76 2.29 5.17
N ALA A 291 8.61 2.24 6.47
CA ALA A 291 8.32 1.01 7.22
C ALA A 291 7.75 1.31 8.61
N PRO A 292 7.10 0.35 9.28
CA PRO A 292 6.81 0.41 10.70
C PRO A 292 8.14 0.21 11.47
N LEU A 293 8.74 1.31 11.92
CA LEU A 293 10.03 1.30 12.61
C LEU A 293 9.90 1.61 14.11
N MET A 294 9.06 2.59 14.45
CA MET A 294 8.63 2.90 15.80
C MET A 294 7.14 3.22 15.74
N THR A 295 6.32 2.22 16.03
CA THR A 295 4.86 2.30 15.89
C THR A 295 4.19 2.91 17.12
N SER A 296 2.90 3.11 17.03
CA SER A 296 1.98 3.38 18.14
C SER A 296 0.78 2.43 18.01
N LEU A 297 1.04 1.14 18.20
CA LEU A 297 0.06 0.07 17.99
C LEU A 297 -0.51 0.09 16.56
N ASP A 298 -1.81 0.33 16.42
CA ASP A 298 -2.56 0.41 15.17
C ASP A 298 -2.89 1.84 14.74
N MET A 299 -2.13 2.83 15.16
CA MET A 299 -2.37 4.22 14.80
C MET A 299 -2.34 4.42 13.28
N ASN A 300 -3.40 5.01 12.73
CA ASN A 300 -3.45 5.35 11.30
C ASN A 300 -2.73 6.68 11.05
N GLY A 301 -1.42 6.62 10.95
CA GLY A 301 -0.59 7.80 10.80
C GLY A 301 0.86 7.47 10.43
N PHE A 302 1.64 8.50 10.22
CA PHE A 302 3.07 8.40 9.93
C PHE A 302 3.86 9.52 10.61
N SER A 303 5.17 9.33 10.73
CA SER A 303 6.07 10.40 11.15
C SER A 303 7.26 10.53 10.21
N LEU A 304 7.76 11.74 10.10
CA LEU A 304 8.96 12.10 9.35
C LEU A 304 10.02 12.53 10.36
N SER A 305 11.23 11.97 10.23
CA SER A 305 12.39 12.41 11.01
C SER A 305 13.50 12.84 10.07
N LEU A 306 14.07 13.99 10.32
CA LEU A 306 15.20 14.56 9.57
C LEU A 306 16.45 14.56 10.43
N ILE A 307 17.60 14.32 9.79
CA ILE A 307 18.92 14.52 10.36
C ILE A 307 19.79 15.26 9.37
N GLU A 308 20.49 16.30 9.81
CA GLU A 308 21.52 16.98 9.02
C GLU A 308 22.72 16.05 8.83
N LEU A 309 23.15 15.89 7.57
CA LEU A 309 24.26 14.99 7.21
C LEU A 309 25.58 15.74 7.14
N ASN A 310 26.56 15.19 7.83
CA ASN A 310 27.98 15.39 7.57
C ASN A 310 28.60 14.06 7.17
N ASP A 311 29.89 14.02 6.80
CA ASP A 311 30.53 12.80 6.31
C ASP A 311 30.52 11.67 7.35
N ALA A 312 30.75 11.98 8.63
CA ALA A 312 30.74 10.99 9.70
C ALA A 312 29.34 10.38 9.90
N ARG A 313 28.30 11.22 9.98
CA ARG A 313 26.92 10.76 10.09
C ARG A 313 26.49 9.94 8.87
N ARG A 314 26.84 10.40 7.66
CA ARG A 314 26.58 9.67 6.41
C ARG A 314 27.21 8.27 6.42
N GLN A 315 28.49 8.20 6.77
CA GLN A 315 29.23 6.94 6.87
C GLN A 315 28.58 6.00 7.91
N ALA A 316 28.30 6.51 9.10
CA ALA A 316 27.67 5.73 10.17
C ALA A 316 26.28 5.20 9.75
N LEU A 317 25.44 6.03 9.14
CA LEU A 317 24.08 5.65 8.71
C LEU A 317 24.09 4.59 7.62
N LEU A 318 25.07 4.62 6.72
CA LEU A 318 25.21 3.64 5.62
C LEU A 318 26.04 2.41 6.01
N SER A 319 26.63 2.38 7.21
CA SER A 319 27.44 1.25 7.65
C SER A 319 26.62 -0.03 7.83
N PRO A 320 27.24 -1.21 7.68
CA PRO A 320 26.57 -2.49 7.87
C PRO A 320 25.89 -2.62 9.23
N VAL A 321 24.78 -3.34 9.26
CA VAL A 321 23.97 -3.59 10.45
C VAL A 321 23.33 -4.97 10.38
N GLU A 322 23.22 -5.66 11.52
CA GLU A 322 22.54 -6.95 11.61
C GLU A 322 21.17 -6.88 12.31
N ALA A 323 20.80 -5.73 12.87
CA ALA A 323 19.47 -5.52 13.44
C ALA A 323 18.42 -5.60 12.34
N THR A 324 17.54 -6.59 12.42
CA THR A 324 16.64 -6.98 11.32
C THR A 324 15.55 -5.96 11.03
N ALA A 325 15.19 -5.14 12.00
CA ALA A 325 14.20 -4.09 11.81
C ALA A 325 14.77 -2.82 11.16
N TRP A 326 16.09 -2.66 11.10
CA TRP A 326 16.70 -1.52 10.43
C TRP A 326 16.78 -1.76 8.93
N LEU A 327 16.10 -0.93 8.16
CA LEU A 327 16.21 -0.96 6.70
C LEU A 327 17.43 -0.16 6.26
N PRO A 328 18.25 -0.71 5.33
CA PRO A 328 19.38 0.03 4.77
C PRO A 328 18.94 1.34 4.15
N GLY A 329 19.66 2.42 4.47
CA GLY A 329 19.43 3.71 3.84
C GLY A 329 19.73 3.65 2.34
N ARG A 330 18.90 4.33 1.56
CA ARG A 330 19.10 4.47 0.11
C ARG A 330 19.51 5.90 -0.22
N ARG A 331 20.55 6.06 -1.03
CA ARG A 331 20.81 7.36 -1.66
C ARG A 331 19.70 7.69 -2.64
N LEU A 332 19.22 8.93 -2.59
CA LEU A 332 18.21 9.39 -3.52
C LEU A 332 18.84 9.64 -4.89
N GLU A 333 18.40 8.87 -5.87
CA GLU A 333 18.81 8.99 -7.26
C GLU A 333 17.59 9.31 -8.13
N PRO A 334 17.78 9.97 -9.30
CA PRO A 334 16.70 10.18 -10.25
C PRO A 334 16.04 8.85 -10.64
N LYS A 335 14.72 8.87 -10.77
CA LYS A 335 13.97 7.68 -11.19
C LYS A 335 14.42 7.26 -12.59
N THR A 336 14.82 6.01 -12.77
CA THR A 336 15.09 5.43 -14.09
C THR A 336 13.77 5.14 -14.78
N ILE A 337 13.49 5.84 -15.87
CA ILE A 337 12.31 5.64 -16.70
C ILE A 337 12.76 5.03 -18.02
N LEU A 338 12.31 3.81 -18.27
CA LEU A 338 12.59 3.12 -19.54
C LEU A 338 11.49 3.43 -20.57
N PRO A 339 11.84 3.65 -21.84
CA PRO A 339 10.85 3.85 -22.88
C PRO A 339 10.02 2.59 -23.10
N LEU A 340 8.75 2.76 -23.49
CA LEU A 340 7.92 1.64 -23.91
C LEU A 340 8.50 0.96 -25.15
N PRO A 341 8.33 -0.36 -25.30
CA PRO A 341 8.72 -1.07 -26.50
C PRO A 341 8.06 -0.45 -27.75
N LYS A 342 8.84 -0.26 -28.83
CA LYS A 342 8.34 0.34 -30.08
C LYS A 342 7.10 -0.37 -30.65
N ALA A 343 6.98 -1.67 -30.44
CA ALA A 343 5.81 -2.47 -30.85
C ALA A 343 4.52 -2.11 -30.12
N MET A 344 4.59 -1.36 -29.02
CA MET A 344 3.42 -0.87 -28.29
C MET A 344 2.95 0.52 -28.77
N ALA A 345 3.59 1.09 -29.77
CA ALA A 345 3.06 2.29 -30.43
C ALA A 345 1.66 1.97 -30.96
N ALA A 346 0.68 2.85 -30.66
CA ALA A 346 -0.72 2.64 -31.03
C ALA A 346 -0.83 2.36 -32.55
N SER A 347 -1.58 1.34 -32.92
CA SER A 347 -1.93 1.08 -34.32
C SER A 347 -2.72 2.26 -34.84
N VAL A 348 -2.29 2.83 -35.96
CA VAL A 348 -2.99 3.92 -36.62
C VAL A 348 -3.98 3.32 -37.60
N PHE A 349 -5.26 3.29 -37.21
CA PHE A 349 -6.34 2.91 -38.13
C PHE A 349 -6.79 4.16 -38.91
N GLN A 350 -6.87 4.03 -40.22
CA GLN A 350 -7.42 5.08 -41.06
C GLN A 350 -8.95 5.01 -41.07
N GLY A 351 -9.61 6.09 -40.73
CA GLY A 351 -11.06 6.19 -40.81
C GLY A 351 -11.56 5.95 -42.23
N SER A 352 -12.70 5.27 -42.38
CA SER A 352 -13.40 5.07 -43.64
C SER A 352 -14.90 5.07 -43.41
N ALA A 353 -15.67 5.44 -44.44
CA ALA A 353 -17.12 5.62 -44.32
C ALA A 353 -17.91 4.36 -44.74
N SER A 354 -18.89 4.02 -43.93
CA SER A 354 -19.96 3.04 -44.24
C SER A 354 -21.20 3.45 -43.45
N LYS A 355 -22.23 3.97 -44.11
CA LYS A 355 -23.48 4.39 -43.44
C LYS A 355 -24.11 3.24 -42.64
N LYS A 356 -24.18 2.06 -43.25
CA LYS A 356 -24.75 0.86 -42.60
C LYS A 356 -23.97 0.44 -41.37
N THR A 357 -22.66 0.34 -41.49
CA THR A 357 -21.79 -0.03 -40.34
C THR A 357 -21.85 1.02 -39.24
N ALA A 358 -21.85 2.32 -39.60
CA ALA A 358 -21.96 3.42 -38.65
C ALA A 358 -23.27 3.37 -37.85
N ALA A 359 -24.42 3.10 -38.52
CA ALA A 359 -25.71 2.98 -37.85
C ALA A 359 -25.71 1.84 -36.84
N VAL A 360 -25.21 0.65 -37.23
CA VAL A 360 -25.11 -0.51 -36.35
C VAL A 360 -24.21 -0.24 -35.15
N VAL A 361 -23.01 0.29 -35.36
CA VAL A 361 -22.06 0.60 -34.26
C VAL A 361 -22.67 1.64 -33.32
N ARG A 362 -23.29 2.69 -33.84
CA ARG A 362 -23.97 3.71 -33.05
C ARG A 362 -25.08 3.12 -32.21
N GLY A 363 -26.01 2.35 -32.83
CA GLY A 363 -27.12 1.76 -32.10
C GLY A 363 -26.69 0.82 -30.96
N ILE A 364 -25.63 0.03 -31.17
CA ILE A 364 -25.04 -0.81 -30.10
C ILE A 364 -24.49 0.08 -28.98
N CYS A 365 -23.72 1.11 -29.31
CA CYS A 365 -23.13 1.98 -28.30
C CYS A 365 -24.19 2.75 -27.50
N ASP A 366 -25.20 3.31 -28.19
CA ASP A 366 -26.28 4.06 -27.55
C ASP A 366 -27.04 3.21 -26.53
N VAL A 367 -27.43 1.97 -26.88
CA VAL A 367 -28.15 1.10 -25.95
C VAL A 367 -27.29 0.67 -24.75
N LEU A 368 -26.02 0.38 -24.95
CA LEU A 368 -25.14 -0.02 -23.86
C LEU A 368 -24.87 1.15 -22.89
N ILE A 369 -24.84 2.38 -23.38
CA ILE A 369 -24.72 3.59 -22.56
C ILE A 369 -26.03 3.84 -21.81
N GLU A 370 -27.18 3.77 -22.49
CA GLU A 370 -28.49 3.98 -21.88
C GLU A 370 -28.80 2.97 -20.79
N LYS A 371 -28.44 1.70 -21.00
CA LYS A 371 -28.72 0.59 -20.10
C LYS A 371 -27.67 0.37 -19.01
N GLU A 372 -26.69 1.25 -18.88
CA GLU A 372 -25.67 1.16 -17.82
C GLU A 372 -26.25 0.96 -16.41
N PRO A 373 -27.26 1.77 -15.94
CA PRO A 373 -27.82 1.59 -14.60
C PRO A 373 -28.53 0.24 -14.41
N GLU A 374 -29.22 -0.25 -15.45
CA GLU A 374 -29.95 -1.52 -15.43
C GLU A 374 -28.97 -2.70 -15.34
N LEU A 375 -27.91 -2.70 -16.13
CA LEU A 375 -26.87 -3.73 -16.12
C LEU A 375 -26.09 -3.73 -14.81
N ASN A 376 -25.80 -2.57 -14.22
CA ASN A 376 -25.18 -2.47 -12.89
C ASN A 376 -26.11 -3.02 -11.79
N ALA A 377 -27.41 -2.73 -11.87
CA ALA A 377 -28.38 -3.25 -10.91
C ALA A 377 -28.57 -4.77 -11.02
N LEU A 378 -28.43 -5.36 -12.22
CA LEU A 378 -28.40 -6.81 -12.41
C LEU A 378 -27.13 -7.39 -11.79
N ASP A 379 -25.98 -6.80 -12.08
CA ASP A 379 -24.69 -7.27 -11.60
C ASP A 379 -24.57 -7.16 -10.07
N ALA A 380 -25.09 -6.11 -9.46
CA ALA A 380 -25.10 -5.95 -8.00
C ALA A 380 -25.83 -7.09 -7.25
N LYS A 381 -26.69 -7.86 -7.93
CA LYS A 381 -27.35 -9.05 -7.36
C LYS A 381 -26.47 -10.30 -7.38
N VAL A 382 -25.51 -10.36 -8.29
CA VAL A 382 -24.74 -11.59 -8.60
C VAL A 382 -23.24 -11.36 -8.77
N GLY A 383 -22.78 -10.13 -8.64
CA GLY A 383 -21.40 -9.69 -8.79
C GLY A 383 -21.09 -8.46 -7.93
N ASP A 384 -20.29 -7.54 -8.44
CA ASP A 384 -19.84 -6.31 -7.75
C ASP A 384 -20.48 -5.02 -8.27
N GLY A 385 -21.43 -5.12 -9.23
CA GLY A 385 -22.25 -4.01 -9.69
C GLY A 385 -21.59 -3.10 -10.72
N ASP A 386 -20.53 -3.53 -11.41
CA ASP A 386 -19.75 -2.71 -12.35
C ASP A 386 -19.84 -3.12 -13.83
N THR A 387 -20.57 -4.19 -14.16
CA THR A 387 -20.69 -4.69 -15.54
C THR A 387 -21.25 -3.64 -16.48
N GLY A 388 -22.32 -2.92 -16.10
CA GLY A 388 -22.89 -1.85 -16.91
C GLY A 388 -21.89 -0.72 -17.16
N THR A 389 -21.17 -0.29 -16.15
CA THR A 389 -20.12 0.74 -16.27
C THR A 389 -18.99 0.31 -17.21
N THR A 390 -18.61 -0.96 -17.17
CA THR A 390 -17.58 -1.53 -18.07
C THR A 390 -18.03 -1.47 -19.53
N PHE A 391 -19.24 -1.93 -19.85
CA PHE A 391 -19.79 -1.90 -21.21
C PHE A 391 -20.01 -0.46 -21.70
N ALA A 392 -20.57 0.42 -20.87
CA ALA A 392 -20.83 1.80 -21.24
C ALA A 392 -19.53 2.59 -21.45
N THR A 393 -18.48 2.37 -20.65
CA THR A 393 -17.17 2.99 -20.86
C THR A 393 -16.56 2.59 -22.19
N GLY A 394 -16.60 1.32 -22.54
CA GLY A 394 -16.18 0.82 -23.85
C GLY A 394 -16.99 1.44 -24.98
N ALA A 395 -18.31 1.49 -24.84
CA ALA A 395 -19.22 2.06 -25.81
C ALA A 395 -18.98 3.56 -26.05
N ARG A 396 -18.75 4.35 -24.98
CA ARG A 396 -18.37 5.78 -25.08
C ARG A 396 -17.07 5.96 -25.87
N SER A 397 -16.05 5.17 -25.59
CA SER A 397 -14.78 5.18 -26.33
C SER A 397 -14.94 4.92 -27.82
N VAL A 398 -15.79 3.93 -28.18
CA VAL A 398 -16.10 3.61 -29.58
C VAL A 398 -16.90 4.77 -30.22
N MET A 399 -17.88 5.33 -29.50
CA MET A 399 -18.68 6.47 -29.96
C MET A 399 -17.84 7.73 -30.23
N ASP A 400 -16.88 8.03 -29.37
CA ASP A 400 -15.95 9.15 -29.55
C ASP A 400 -15.15 9.00 -30.86
N ARG A 401 -14.65 7.80 -31.15
CA ARG A 401 -13.94 7.49 -32.38
C ARG A 401 -14.86 7.50 -33.61
N LEU A 402 -16.10 7.05 -33.46
CA LEU A 402 -17.11 7.08 -34.50
C LEU A 402 -17.43 8.55 -34.88
N THR A 403 -17.65 9.39 -33.89
CA THR A 403 -17.95 10.82 -34.05
C THR A 403 -16.78 11.60 -34.70
N ALA A 404 -15.54 11.22 -34.32
CA ALA A 404 -14.33 11.78 -34.92
C ALA A 404 -14.02 11.23 -36.33
N ALA A 405 -14.91 10.38 -36.91
CA ALA A 405 -14.70 9.68 -38.18
C ALA A 405 -13.37 8.90 -38.27
N ALA A 406 -12.89 8.42 -37.11
CA ALA A 406 -11.60 7.74 -36.96
C ALA A 406 -11.72 6.20 -36.94
N LEU A 407 -12.91 5.64 -37.19
CA LEU A 407 -13.11 4.19 -37.30
C LEU A 407 -13.05 3.72 -38.75
N PRO A 408 -12.41 2.57 -39.04
CA PRO A 408 -12.32 1.98 -40.37
C PRO A 408 -13.60 1.21 -40.76
N LEU A 409 -14.74 1.90 -40.86
CA LEU A 409 -16.08 1.32 -41.00
C LEU A 409 -16.28 0.49 -42.27
N ALA A 410 -15.53 0.77 -43.35
CA ALA A 410 -15.59 0.00 -44.59
C ALA A 410 -14.73 -1.29 -44.58
N HIS A 411 -13.91 -1.47 -43.54
CA HIS A 411 -12.96 -2.58 -43.42
C HIS A 411 -13.23 -3.38 -42.15
N PRO A 412 -14.07 -4.44 -42.20
CA PRO A 412 -14.51 -5.18 -41.01
C PRO A 412 -13.39 -5.78 -40.16
N ASP A 413 -12.31 -6.23 -40.80
CA ASP A 413 -11.11 -6.75 -40.13
C ASP A 413 -10.43 -5.66 -39.29
N GLN A 414 -10.21 -4.48 -39.87
CA GLN A 414 -9.61 -3.36 -39.19
C GLN A 414 -10.55 -2.76 -38.11
N LEU A 415 -11.87 -2.77 -38.37
CA LEU A 415 -12.87 -2.31 -37.40
C LEU A 415 -12.84 -3.19 -36.14
N CYS A 416 -12.85 -4.51 -36.30
CA CYS A 416 -12.72 -5.41 -35.16
C CYS A 416 -11.42 -5.19 -34.38
N LEU A 417 -10.27 -5.05 -35.07
CA LEU A 417 -8.99 -4.75 -34.42
C LEU A 417 -9.02 -3.41 -33.69
N ALA A 418 -9.59 -2.38 -34.29
CA ALA A 418 -9.71 -1.05 -33.68
C ALA A 418 -10.61 -1.07 -32.43
N ILE A 419 -11.75 -1.76 -32.47
CA ILE A 419 -12.63 -1.94 -31.31
C ILE A 419 -11.90 -2.75 -30.22
N GLY A 420 -11.24 -3.84 -30.59
CA GLY A 420 -10.47 -4.65 -29.65
C GLY A 420 -9.39 -3.83 -28.91
N GLU A 421 -8.64 -3.01 -29.64
CA GLU A 421 -7.61 -2.13 -29.06
C GLU A 421 -8.21 -1.05 -28.14
N LEU A 422 -9.33 -0.43 -28.55
CA LEU A 422 -10.02 0.56 -27.73
C LEU A 422 -10.51 -0.05 -26.41
N LEU A 423 -11.20 -1.19 -26.48
CA LEU A 423 -11.70 -1.88 -25.30
C LEU A 423 -10.57 -2.29 -24.36
N GLY A 424 -9.47 -2.83 -24.89
CA GLY A 424 -8.30 -3.19 -24.08
C GLY A 424 -7.63 -2.03 -23.38
N LYS A 425 -7.77 -0.79 -23.87
CA LYS A 425 -7.18 0.43 -23.29
C LYS A 425 -8.11 1.14 -22.30
N THR A 426 -9.42 1.07 -22.52
CA THR A 426 -10.37 1.93 -21.83
C THR A 426 -11.23 1.20 -20.81
N THR A 427 -11.38 -0.12 -20.96
CA THR A 427 -12.21 -0.92 -20.06
C THR A 427 -11.34 -1.68 -19.08
N GLY A 428 -11.58 -1.48 -17.78
CA GLY A 428 -11.03 -2.30 -16.71
C GLY A 428 -11.84 -3.58 -16.50
N GLY A 429 -11.34 -4.46 -15.65
CA GLY A 429 -12.05 -5.69 -15.26
C GLY A 429 -12.01 -6.81 -16.32
N SER A 430 -12.59 -7.96 -15.96
CA SER A 430 -12.54 -9.16 -16.79
C SER A 430 -13.38 -9.06 -18.07
N SER A 431 -14.57 -8.45 -17.99
CA SER A 431 -15.50 -8.35 -19.14
C SER A 431 -14.93 -7.50 -20.27
N GLY A 432 -14.26 -6.38 -19.95
CA GLY A 432 -13.63 -5.53 -20.97
C GLY A 432 -12.47 -6.23 -21.68
N VAL A 433 -11.62 -6.91 -20.93
CA VAL A 433 -10.50 -7.68 -21.51
C VAL A 433 -11.00 -8.83 -22.37
N LEU A 434 -12.06 -9.53 -21.95
CA LEU A 434 -12.68 -10.60 -22.73
C LEU A 434 -13.22 -10.08 -24.07
N LEU A 435 -13.91 -8.94 -24.08
CA LEU A 435 -14.37 -8.31 -25.33
C LEU A 435 -13.20 -7.88 -26.23
N SER A 436 -12.13 -7.34 -25.65
CA SER A 436 -10.91 -7.01 -26.41
C SER A 436 -10.31 -8.26 -27.07
N ILE A 437 -10.24 -9.37 -26.35
CA ILE A 437 -9.77 -10.67 -26.86
C ILE A 437 -10.66 -11.13 -28.03
N PHE A 438 -11.99 -11.07 -27.84
CA PHE A 438 -12.96 -11.45 -28.88
C PHE A 438 -12.73 -10.65 -30.17
N PHE A 439 -12.75 -9.34 -30.09
CA PHE A 439 -12.62 -8.48 -31.27
C PHE A 439 -11.24 -8.58 -31.92
N THR A 440 -10.18 -8.73 -31.15
CA THR A 440 -8.81 -8.90 -31.66
C THR A 440 -8.66 -10.22 -32.42
N ALA A 441 -9.17 -11.32 -31.86
CA ALA A 441 -9.16 -12.63 -32.51
C ALA A 441 -10.06 -12.63 -33.76
N ALA A 442 -11.25 -12.02 -33.66
CA ALA A 442 -12.16 -11.90 -34.80
C ALA A 442 -11.56 -11.07 -35.94
N GLY A 443 -10.96 -9.89 -35.64
CA GLY A 443 -10.31 -9.05 -36.65
C GLY A 443 -9.13 -9.75 -37.34
N THR A 444 -8.32 -10.47 -36.58
CA THR A 444 -7.19 -11.24 -37.12
C THR A 444 -7.66 -12.35 -38.08
N GLU A 445 -8.72 -13.10 -37.70
CA GLU A 445 -9.28 -14.13 -38.54
C GLU A 445 -10.03 -13.56 -39.77
N MET A 446 -10.74 -12.44 -39.60
CA MET A 446 -11.44 -11.75 -40.70
C MET A 446 -10.47 -11.33 -41.81
N LYS A 447 -9.27 -10.84 -41.47
CA LYS A 447 -8.21 -10.52 -42.41
C LYS A 447 -7.78 -11.74 -43.23
N ARG A 448 -7.80 -12.93 -42.62
CA ARG A 448 -7.37 -14.20 -43.23
C ARG A 448 -8.46 -14.86 -44.07
N SER A 449 -9.65 -15.05 -43.48
CA SER A 449 -10.74 -15.85 -44.06
C SER A 449 -11.77 -15.05 -44.87
N ARG A 450 -11.85 -13.72 -44.60
CA ARG A 450 -12.91 -12.83 -45.12
C ARG A 450 -14.33 -13.30 -44.80
N SER A 451 -14.47 -14.11 -43.78
CA SER A 451 -15.74 -14.70 -43.31
C SER A 451 -16.10 -14.15 -41.93
N LEU A 452 -17.24 -13.49 -41.82
CA LEU A 452 -17.81 -13.06 -40.52
C LEU A 452 -17.96 -14.21 -39.54
N ARG A 453 -18.46 -15.34 -40.04
CA ARG A 453 -18.61 -16.58 -39.30
C ARG A 453 -17.28 -17.05 -38.71
N GLY A 454 -16.29 -17.25 -39.59
CA GLY A 454 -14.95 -17.70 -39.17
C GLY A 454 -14.34 -16.77 -38.15
N ALA A 455 -14.50 -15.45 -38.37
CA ALA A 455 -14.00 -14.40 -37.48
C ALA A 455 -14.66 -14.47 -36.10
N PHE A 456 -15.97 -14.46 -36.00
CA PHE A 456 -16.65 -14.47 -34.72
C PHE A 456 -16.55 -15.82 -34.01
N GLY A 457 -16.57 -16.94 -34.75
CA GLY A 457 -16.26 -18.26 -34.21
C GLY A 457 -14.85 -18.30 -33.57
N LYS A 458 -13.87 -17.68 -34.21
CA LYS A 458 -12.51 -17.56 -33.63
C LYS A 458 -12.47 -16.65 -32.40
N GLY A 459 -13.25 -15.58 -32.41
CA GLY A 459 -13.47 -14.72 -31.25
C GLY A 459 -14.03 -15.49 -30.06
N ILE A 460 -15.09 -16.29 -30.28
CA ILE A 460 -15.69 -17.18 -29.25
C ILE A 460 -14.65 -18.19 -28.74
N ALA A 461 -13.95 -18.87 -29.63
CA ALA A 461 -12.89 -19.80 -29.23
C ALA A 461 -11.80 -19.16 -28.37
N ALA A 462 -11.43 -17.92 -28.67
CA ALA A 462 -10.48 -17.17 -27.84
C ALA A 462 -11.08 -16.81 -26.47
N LEU A 463 -12.35 -16.40 -26.40
CA LEU A 463 -13.05 -16.18 -25.12
C LEU A 463 -13.07 -17.44 -24.26
N GLN A 464 -13.41 -18.59 -24.86
CA GLN A 464 -13.42 -19.87 -24.16
C GLN A 464 -12.02 -20.26 -23.67
N HIS A 465 -11.01 -20.08 -24.53
CA HIS A 465 -9.64 -20.44 -24.20
C HIS A 465 -9.08 -19.62 -23.02
N TYR A 466 -9.22 -18.29 -23.05
CA TYR A 466 -8.66 -17.42 -22.02
C TYR A 466 -9.59 -17.24 -20.82
N GLY A 467 -10.91 -17.23 -21.02
CA GLY A 467 -11.91 -17.05 -19.98
C GLY A 467 -12.28 -18.34 -19.25
N GLY A 468 -12.03 -19.50 -19.86
CA GLY A 468 -12.35 -20.81 -19.30
C GLY A 468 -13.85 -21.12 -19.22
N ALA A 469 -14.72 -20.24 -19.73
CA ALA A 469 -16.16 -20.41 -19.72
C ALA A 469 -16.67 -21.02 -21.04
N HIS A 470 -17.77 -21.77 -20.97
CA HIS A 470 -18.43 -22.40 -22.09
C HIS A 470 -19.92 -22.06 -22.08
N LEU A 471 -20.64 -22.46 -23.14
CA LEU A 471 -22.09 -22.39 -23.17
C LEU A 471 -22.67 -23.22 -22.02
N GLY A 472 -23.56 -22.63 -21.23
CA GLY A 472 -24.13 -23.21 -20.02
C GLY A 472 -23.46 -22.78 -18.70
N ASP A 473 -22.40 -22.00 -18.76
CA ASP A 473 -21.67 -21.55 -17.58
C ASP A 473 -22.20 -20.23 -16.95
N ARG A 474 -23.33 -19.75 -17.47
CA ARG A 474 -23.97 -18.50 -17.00
C ARG A 474 -23.10 -17.28 -17.20
N THR A 475 -22.75 -17.00 -18.46
CA THR A 475 -21.88 -15.87 -18.87
C THR A 475 -22.42 -15.24 -20.17
N MET A 476 -21.74 -14.19 -20.67
CA MET A 476 -22.04 -13.60 -21.98
C MET A 476 -22.03 -14.61 -23.12
N LEU A 477 -21.37 -15.75 -23.00
CA LEU A 477 -21.32 -16.81 -24.02
C LEU A 477 -22.70 -17.47 -24.21
N ASP A 478 -23.54 -17.47 -23.19
CA ASP A 478 -24.88 -18.05 -23.26
C ASP A 478 -25.81 -17.27 -24.19
N ALA A 479 -25.54 -16.00 -24.44
CA ALA A 479 -26.20 -15.18 -25.44
C ALA A 479 -25.40 -15.12 -26.76
N LEU A 480 -24.07 -15.01 -26.68
CA LEU A 480 -23.20 -14.77 -27.84
C LEU A 480 -23.12 -15.99 -28.77
N VAL A 481 -22.94 -17.19 -28.22
CA VAL A 481 -22.82 -18.42 -29.04
C VAL A 481 -24.10 -18.68 -29.85
N PRO A 482 -25.31 -18.74 -29.25
CA PRO A 482 -26.53 -18.92 -30.02
C PRO A 482 -26.82 -17.81 -31.05
N ALA A 483 -26.40 -16.55 -30.73
CA ALA A 483 -26.57 -15.45 -31.66
C ALA A 483 -25.71 -15.61 -32.91
N ILE A 484 -24.45 -16.00 -32.77
CA ILE A 484 -23.53 -16.22 -33.89
C ILE A 484 -23.98 -17.42 -34.74
N ASP A 485 -24.41 -18.51 -34.11
CA ASP A 485 -24.95 -19.66 -34.80
C ASP A 485 -26.23 -19.32 -35.62
N ALA A 486 -27.12 -18.49 -35.04
CA ALA A 486 -28.34 -18.05 -35.74
C ALA A 486 -28.03 -17.03 -36.85
N LEU A 487 -26.99 -16.21 -36.73
CA LEU A 487 -26.56 -15.28 -37.76
C LEU A 487 -26.10 -15.98 -39.02
N GLU A 488 -25.58 -17.20 -38.92
CA GLU A 488 -25.15 -18.03 -40.04
C GLU A 488 -26.29 -18.57 -40.91
N GLN A 489 -27.41 -18.83 -40.24
CA GLN A 489 -28.58 -19.50 -40.87
C GLN A 489 -29.66 -18.51 -41.28
N GLY A 490 -29.55 -17.22 -40.90
CA GLY A 490 -30.62 -16.27 -41.06
C GLY A 490 -30.19 -14.81 -41.13
N SER A 491 -30.94 -13.98 -40.42
CA SER A 491 -30.76 -12.53 -40.35
C SER A 491 -30.27 -12.05 -38.98
N LEU A 492 -29.90 -10.79 -38.89
CA LEU A 492 -29.63 -10.14 -37.60
C LEU A 492 -30.82 -10.26 -36.62
N HIS A 493 -32.05 -10.31 -37.13
CA HIS A 493 -33.23 -10.54 -36.28
C HIS A 493 -33.24 -11.94 -35.68
N ALA A 494 -32.87 -12.98 -36.45
CA ALA A 494 -32.74 -14.32 -35.91
C ALA A 494 -31.66 -14.42 -34.86
N ALA A 495 -30.53 -13.74 -35.09
CA ALA A 495 -29.44 -13.66 -34.12
C ALA A 495 -29.85 -12.91 -32.84
N ALA A 496 -30.55 -11.78 -32.96
CA ALA A 496 -31.07 -11.03 -31.81
C ALA A 496 -32.06 -11.86 -30.96
N ALA A 497 -32.96 -12.55 -31.63
CA ALA A 497 -33.91 -13.45 -30.96
C ALA A 497 -33.19 -14.62 -30.24
N ALA A 498 -32.12 -15.16 -30.83
CA ALA A 498 -31.31 -16.20 -30.22
C ALA A 498 -30.50 -15.68 -29.02
N ALA A 499 -29.90 -14.48 -29.14
CA ALA A 499 -29.21 -13.81 -28.05
C ALA A 499 -30.14 -13.58 -26.85
N GLN A 500 -31.39 -13.09 -27.12
CA GLN A 500 -32.38 -12.85 -26.06
C GLN A 500 -32.75 -14.13 -25.34
N ARG A 501 -33.06 -15.19 -26.08
CA ARG A 501 -33.38 -16.51 -25.48
C ARG A 501 -32.22 -17.05 -24.64
N GLY A 502 -30.97 -16.86 -25.12
CA GLY A 502 -29.79 -17.28 -24.40
C GLY A 502 -29.61 -16.50 -23.09
N ALA A 503 -29.80 -15.18 -23.14
CA ALA A 503 -29.75 -14.33 -21.93
C ALA A 503 -30.85 -14.71 -20.94
N ASP A 504 -32.10 -14.89 -21.39
CA ASP A 504 -33.24 -15.27 -20.54
C ASP A 504 -33.03 -16.65 -19.89
N ALA A 505 -32.43 -17.61 -20.61
CA ALA A 505 -32.14 -18.94 -20.09
C ALA A 505 -31.18 -18.90 -18.87
N THR A 506 -30.31 -17.90 -18.77
CA THR A 506 -29.38 -17.76 -17.63
C THR A 506 -30.11 -17.54 -16.29
N ALA A 507 -31.34 -17.00 -16.31
CA ALA A 507 -32.16 -16.80 -15.11
C ALA A 507 -32.60 -18.12 -14.45
N SER A 508 -32.67 -19.21 -15.23
CA SER A 508 -33.00 -20.55 -14.72
C SER A 508 -31.78 -21.31 -14.19
N MET A 509 -30.56 -20.85 -14.49
CA MET A 509 -29.32 -21.49 -14.07
C MET A 509 -29.03 -21.19 -12.58
N THR A 510 -28.97 -22.24 -11.77
CA THR A 510 -28.76 -22.15 -10.33
C THR A 510 -27.27 -22.20 -9.93
N LYS A 511 -26.39 -22.38 -10.92
CA LYS A 511 -24.93 -22.42 -10.72
C LYS A 511 -24.24 -21.65 -11.85
N ALA A 512 -23.30 -20.82 -11.51
CA ALA A 512 -22.36 -20.23 -12.44
C ALA A 512 -21.01 -20.94 -12.32
N HIS A 513 -20.36 -21.23 -13.45
CA HIS A 513 -19.08 -21.96 -13.46
C HIS A 513 -17.89 -21.03 -13.72
N ALA A 514 -18.15 -19.78 -14.09
CA ALA A 514 -17.13 -18.79 -14.37
C ALA A 514 -17.56 -17.38 -13.90
N GLY A 515 -16.62 -16.46 -13.82
CA GLY A 515 -16.84 -15.09 -13.37
C GLY A 515 -17.14 -14.99 -11.87
N ARG A 516 -17.47 -13.77 -11.41
CA ARG A 516 -17.77 -13.50 -9.98
C ARG A 516 -19.02 -14.21 -9.48
N SER A 517 -19.98 -14.43 -10.36
CA SER A 517 -21.19 -15.18 -10.03
C SER A 517 -20.93 -16.62 -9.57
N SER A 518 -19.75 -17.20 -9.85
CA SER A 518 -19.36 -18.54 -9.38
C SER A 518 -19.21 -18.66 -7.86
N TYR A 519 -19.06 -17.51 -7.16
CA TYR A 519 -18.99 -17.45 -5.71
C TYR A 519 -20.33 -17.16 -5.03
N VAL A 520 -21.41 -17.06 -5.83
CA VAL A 520 -22.77 -16.72 -5.36
C VAL A 520 -23.61 -17.98 -5.18
N THR A 521 -24.45 -17.98 -4.14
CA THR A 521 -25.31 -19.14 -3.85
C THR A 521 -26.42 -19.31 -4.87
N ALA A 522 -26.88 -20.54 -5.07
CA ALA A 522 -27.98 -20.88 -5.98
C ALA A 522 -29.26 -20.06 -5.72
N ALA A 523 -29.55 -19.73 -4.46
CA ALA A 523 -30.73 -18.94 -4.10
C ALA A 523 -30.65 -17.49 -4.64
N ASN A 524 -29.47 -16.90 -4.68
CA ASN A 524 -29.27 -15.54 -5.19
C ASN A 524 -29.19 -15.49 -6.72
N LEU A 525 -28.83 -16.59 -7.38
CA LEU A 525 -28.73 -16.66 -8.84
C LEU A 525 -30.11 -16.85 -9.48
N LYS A 526 -31.04 -17.57 -8.82
CA LYS A 526 -32.34 -17.96 -9.35
C LYS A 526 -33.20 -16.74 -9.69
N GLY A 527 -33.68 -16.68 -10.93
CA GLY A 527 -34.56 -15.61 -11.42
C GLY A 527 -33.82 -14.33 -11.84
N VAL A 528 -32.50 -14.31 -11.78
CA VAL A 528 -31.67 -13.18 -12.23
C VAL A 528 -30.95 -13.58 -13.51
N THR A 529 -31.07 -12.80 -14.58
CA THR A 529 -30.31 -13.00 -15.82
C THR A 529 -28.84 -12.63 -15.61
N ASP A 530 -27.94 -13.26 -16.38
CA ASP A 530 -26.54 -12.85 -16.39
C ASP A 530 -26.38 -11.45 -17.00
N PRO A 531 -25.69 -10.49 -16.33
CA PRO A 531 -25.57 -9.12 -16.84
C PRO A 531 -24.79 -9.04 -18.15
N GLY A 532 -23.77 -9.89 -18.35
CA GLY A 532 -23.01 -9.97 -19.58
C GLY A 532 -23.81 -10.54 -20.73
N ALA A 533 -24.62 -11.60 -20.51
CA ALA A 533 -25.52 -12.15 -21.49
C ALA A 533 -26.63 -11.16 -21.88
N THR A 534 -27.17 -10.41 -20.91
CA THR A 534 -28.13 -9.33 -21.13
C THR A 534 -27.55 -8.23 -22.00
N ALA A 535 -26.31 -7.79 -21.73
CA ALA A 535 -25.62 -6.77 -22.54
C ALA A 535 -25.41 -7.23 -23.99
N VAL A 536 -25.05 -8.50 -24.20
CA VAL A 536 -24.95 -9.10 -25.56
C VAL A 536 -26.31 -9.13 -26.27
N ALA A 537 -27.37 -9.52 -25.59
CA ALA A 537 -28.72 -9.52 -26.18
C ALA A 537 -29.15 -8.12 -26.61
N LEU A 538 -28.95 -7.11 -25.76
CA LEU A 538 -29.22 -5.70 -26.07
C LEU A 538 -28.43 -5.22 -27.30
N ALA A 539 -27.15 -5.57 -27.39
CA ALA A 539 -26.30 -5.22 -28.54
C ALA A 539 -26.81 -5.81 -29.86
N PHE A 540 -27.23 -7.09 -29.86
CA PHE A 540 -27.82 -7.74 -31.05
C PHE A 540 -29.18 -7.16 -31.42
N LEU A 541 -30.05 -6.83 -30.46
CA LEU A 541 -31.31 -6.14 -30.68
C LEU A 541 -31.13 -4.79 -31.34
N ALA A 542 -30.19 -3.96 -30.82
CA ALA A 542 -29.89 -2.67 -31.39
C ALA A 542 -29.29 -2.78 -32.81
N ALA A 543 -28.42 -3.76 -33.04
CA ALA A 543 -27.85 -4.02 -34.35
C ALA A 543 -28.92 -4.40 -35.39
N ALA A 544 -29.91 -5.22 -34.99
CA ALA A 544 -31.02 -5.62 -35.84
C ALA A 544 -31.95 -4.44 -36.19
N ALA A 545 -32.27 -3.59 -35.20
CA ALA A 545 -33.08 -2.38 -35.41
C ALA A 545 -32.41 -1.40 -36.37
N ALA A 546 -31.10 -1.11 -36.17
CA ALA A 546 -30.33 -0.19 -37.02
C ALA A 546 -30.20 -0.66 -38.49
N GLN A 547 -30.33 -1.98 -38.75
CA GLN A 547 -30.32 -2.51 -40.12
C GLN A 547 -31.62 -2.24 -40.87
N LEU A 548 -32.77 -2.17 -40.19
CA LEU A 548 -34.07 -1.85 -40.80
C LEU A 548 -34.12 -0.38 -41.23
N ASP A 549 -33.67 0.54 -40.39
CA ASP A 549 -33.69 2.00 -40.64
C ASP A 549 -32.87 2.40 -41.88
N VAL A 550 -31.83 1.66 -42.23
CA VAL A 550 -31.00 1.90 -43.41
C VAL A 550 -31.59 1.26 -44.67
N GLY A 551 -32.50 0.28 -44.53
CA GLY A 551 -33.17 -0.40 -45.64
C GLY A 551 -34.40 0.31 -46.17
N GLU A 552 -35.05 1.17 -45.37
CA GLU A 552 -36.24 1.94 -45.77
C GLU A 552 -35.93 3.30 -46.43
N THR A 553 -34.66 3.71 -46.44
CA THR A 553 -34.21 4.99 -46.99
C THR A 553 -33.49 4.85 -48.35
N THR A 554 -33.60 3.73 -49.03
CA THR A 554 -33.18 3.50 -50.42
C THR A 554 -34.39 3.06 -51.24
#